data_96d75c6563c22b8f79629411285f7b0b
#
_entry.id   96d75c6563c22b8f79629411285f7b0b
#
_cell.length_a   1.000
_cell.length_b   1.000
_cell.length_c   1.000
_cell.angle_alpha   90.00
_cell.angle_beta   90.00
_cell.angle_gamma   90.00
#
_symmetry.space_group_name_H-M   'P 1'
#
loop_
_entity.id
_entity.type
_entity.pdbx_description
1 polymer ?
#
loop_
_entity_poly.entity_id
_entity_poly.type
_entity_poly.pdbx_seq_one_letter_code
_entity_poly.pdbx_strand_id
1 'polypeptide(L)' 'MVYCLKIIKKDGDVVKHYFSSYDELDYNATLCQFSANIVKAIGMKIGLFKNKVLFEIG' A
#
# COMPACT_ATOMS: atom_id res chain seq x y z
N MET A 1 -4.99 -9.71 11.88
CA MET A 1 -5.15 -9.27 10.49
C MET A 1 -3.89 -8.60 9.99
N VAL A 2 -3.57 -8.82 8.74
CA VAL A 2 -2.40 -8.21 8.12
C VAL A 2 -2.84 -7.37 6.94
N TYR A 3 -2.26 -6.19 6.84
CA TYR A 3 -2.49 -5.26 5.74
C TYR A 3 -1.18 -5.04 5.00
N CYS A 4 -1.27 -4.78 3.70
CA CYS A 4 -0.09 -4.56 2.87
C CYS A 4 -0.27 -3.28 2.04
N LEU A 5 0.77 -2.47 2.00
CA LEU A 5 0.82 -1.32 1.10
C LEU A 5 1.87 -1.62 0.03
N LYS A 6 1.41 -1.82 -1.20
CA LYS A 6 2.28 -2.05 -2.33
C LYS A 6 2.53 -0.71 -3.02
N ILE A 7 3.79 -0.33 -3.08
CA ILE A 7 4.20 0.96 -3.64
C ILE A 7 4.97 0.72 -4.92
N ILE A 8 4.54 1.36 -6.00
CA ILE A 8 5.21 1.32 -7.29
C ILE A 8 5.88 2.66 -7.52
N LYS A 9 7.21 2.64 -7.60
CA LYS A 9 8.01 3.85 -7.77
C LYS A 9 8.21 4.18 -9.24
N LYS A 10 8.62 5.41 -9.49
CA LYS A 10 8.87 5.93 -10.84
C LYS A 10 9.91 5.12 -11.60
N ASP A 11 10.90 4.59 -10.91
CA ASP A 11 11.99 3.81 -11.53
C ASP A 11 11.60 2.35 -11.81
N GLY A 12 10.37 1.98 -11.48
CA GLY A 12 9.87 0.62 -11.67
C GLY A 12 10.02 -0.28 -10.45
N ASP A 13 10.66 0.18 -9.39
CA ASP A 13 10.78 -0.58 -8.16
C ASP A 13 9.41 -0.77 -7.50
N VAL A 14 9.19 -1.96 -6.96
CA VAL A 14 7.99 -2.30 -6.21
C VAL A 14 8.39 -2.63 -4.79
N VAL A 15 7.80 -1.90 -3.84
CA VAL A 15 8.07 -2.09 -2.42
C VAL A 15 6.76 -2.48 -1.73
N LYS A 16 6.84 -3.45 -0.81
CA LYS A 16 5.69 -3.89 -0.02
C LYS A 16 5.99 -3.66 1.45
N HIS A 17 5.06 -2.98 2.13
CA HIS A 17 5.11 -2.79 3.58
C HIS A 17 3.91 -3.47 4.21
N TYR A 18 4.12 -4.15 5.33
CA TYR A 18 3.08 -4.89 6.02
C TYR A 18 2.75 -4.22 7.35
N PHE A 19 1.46 -4.15 7.67
CA PHE A 19 0.97 -3.48 8.87
C PHE A 19 -0.02 -4.39 9.58
N SER A 20 -0.15 -4.20 10.90
CA SER A 20 -1.08 -4.99 11.72
C SER A 20 -2.44 -4.32 11.88
N SER A 21 -2.58 -3.04 11.48
CA SER A 21 -3.85 -2.31 11.59
C SER A 21 -4.13 -1.50 10.35
N TYR A 22 -5.42 -1.27 10.10
CA TYR A 22 -5.85 -0.41 9.00
C TYR A 22 -5.38 1.03 9.17
N ASP A 23 -5.35 1.52 10.41
CA ASP A 23 -4.92 2.89 10.68
C ASP A 23 -3.47 3.13 10.25
N GLU A 24 -2.59 2.17 10.49
CA GLU A 24 -1.21 2.24 10.04
C GLU A 24 -1.13 2.24 8.51
N LEU A 25 -1.90 1.38 7.86
CA LEU A 25 -1.96 1.32 6.40
C LEU A 25 -2.41 2.66 5.84
N ASP A 26 -3.50 3.21 6.37
CA ASP A 26 -4.08 4.46 5.90
C ASP A 26 -3.11 5.64 6.08
N TYR A 27 -2.46 5.72 7.24
CA TYR A 27 -1.49 6.76 7.53
C TYR A 27 -0.33 6.73 6.53
N ASN A 28 0.23 5.55 6.28
CA ASN A 28 1.35 5.41 5.36
C ASN A 28 0.93 5.67 3.90
N ALA A 29 -0.27 5.25 3.54
CA ALA A 29 -0.82 5.54 2.21
C ALA A 29 -0.99 7.04 1.99
N THR A 30 -1.44 7.75 3.02
CA THR A 30 -1.58 9.21 2.95
C THR A 30 -0.23 9.88 2.72
N LEU A 31 0.82 9.42 3.41
CA LEU A 31 2.16 9.93 3.20
C LEU A 31 2.64 9.71 1.75
N CYS A 32 2.28 8.58 1.16
CA CYS A 32 2.67 8.26 -0.21
C CYS A 32 2.08 9.24 -1.22
N GLN A 33 0.93 9.84 -0.95
CA GLN A 33 0.30 10.81 -1.84
C GLN A 33 1.17 12.05 -2.06
N PHE A 34 2.04 12.35 -1.10
CA PHE A 34 2.90 13.53 -1.15
C PHE A 34 4.28 13.25 -1.72
N SER A 35 4.55 12.02 -2.15
CA SER A 35 5.86 11.66 -2.69
C SER A 35 5.85 11.73 -4.21
N ALA A 36 6.79 12.51 -4.77
CA ALA A 36 6.93 12.64 -6.22
C ALA A 36 7.52 11.39 -6.87
N ASN A 37 8.13 10.50 -6.09
CA ASN A 37 8.79 9.30 -6.62
C ASN A 37 7.85 8.10 -6.73
N ILE A 38 6.62 8.23 -6.27
CA ILE A 38 5.65 7.14 -6.26
C ILE A 38 4.63 7.35 -7.38
N VAL A 39 4.49 6.35 -8.23
CA VAL A 39 3.52 6.35 -9.32
C VAL A 39 2.17 5.84 -8.83
N LYS A 40 2.20 4.80 -7.98
CA LYS A 40 0.98 4.15 -7.53
C LYS A 40 1.19 3.53 -6.15
N ALA A 41 0.14 3.54 -5.35
CA ALA A 41 0.12 2.83 -4.06
C ALA A 41 -1.19 2.05 -3.97
N ILE A 42 -1.08 0.78 -3.57
CA ILE A 42 -2.24 -0.11 -3.48
C ILE A 42 -2.34 -0.64 -2.07
N GLY A 43 -3.44 -0.33 -1.38
CA GLY A 43 -3.71 -0.84 -0.05
C GLY A 43 -4.51 -2.13 -0.13
N MET A 44 -4.03 -3.18 0.56
CA MET A 44 -4.64 -4.49 0.52
C MET A 44 -4.80 -5.07 1.91
N LYS A 45 -5.83 -5.90 2.07
CA LYS A 45 -5.99 -6.75 3.25
C LYS A 45 -5.56 -8.17 2.85
N ILE A 46 -4.61 -8.72 3.61
CA ILE A 46 -4.08 -10.05 3.33
C ILE A 46 -5.00 -11.09 3.99
N GLY A 47 -5.54 -11.98 3.17
CA GLY A 47 -6.40 -13.07 3.63
C GLY A 47 -5.69 -14.41 3.55
N LEU A 48 -6.36 -15.46 4.07
CA LEU A 48 -5.82 -16.81 4.06
C LEU A 48 -5.73 -17.40 2.66
N PHE A 49 -6.72 -17.10 1.82
CA PHE A 49 -6.82 -17.67 0.47
C PHE A 49 -6.63 -16.66 -0.64
N LYS A 50 -6.93 -15.41 -0.37
CA LYS A 50 -6.77 -14.33 -1.34
C LYS A 50 -6.64 -13.00 -0.65
N ASN A 51 -6.02 -12.05 -1.35
CA ASN A 51 -5.88 -10.68 -0.88
C ASN A 51 -7.00 -9.82 -1.44
N LYS A 52 -7.46 -8.88 -0.64
CA LYS A 52 -8.51 -7.95 -1.06
C LYS A 52 -7.91 -6.55 -1.23
N VAL A 53 -8.09 -5.97 -2.41
CA VAL A 53 -7.69 -4.58 -2.64
C VAL A 53 -8.71 -3.66 -1.96
N LEU A 54 -8.23 -2.79 -1.08
CA LEU A 54 -9.07 -1.85 -0.34
C LEU A 54 -9.13 -0.49 -1.02
N PHE A 55 -8.01 -0.05 -1.61
CA PHE A 55 -7.94 1.21 -2.33
C PHE A 55 -6.70 1.26 -3.21
N GLU A 56 -6.71 2.17 -4.17
CA GLU A 56 -5.57 2.47 -5.03
C GLU A 56 -5.38 3.99 -5.07
N ILE A 57 -4.12 4.43 -5.07
CA ILE A 57 -3.73 5.83 -5.18
C ILE A 57 -2.82 5.97 -6.38
N GLY A 58 -3.15 6.89 -7.26
CA GLY A 58 -2.35 7.13 -8.47
C GLY A 58 -2.92 6.67 -9.77
#